data_655f72dfb8b2126a1a11e7fed32a77ed
#
_entry.id   655f72dfb8b2126a1a11e7fed32a77ed
#
_cell.length_a   1.000
_cell.length_b   1.000
_cell.length_c   1.000
_cell.angle_alpha   90.00
_cell.angle_beta   90.00
_cell.angle_gamma   90.00
#
_symmetry.space_group_name_H-M   'P 1'
#
loop_
_entity.id
_entity.type
_entity.pdbx_description
1 polymer ?
#
loop_
_entity_poly.entity_id
_entity_poly.type
_entity_poly.pdbx_seq_one_letter_code
_entity_poly.pdbx_strand_id
1 'polypeptide(L)'
;MIYKKIFNFKFSILNFAKKQQGFTVLESIVAILILSLSISGAFSAVQQGFSQSIIAKDEIKASFLAQEAVEVIKNIRDSNQLYKIQNPSTSRTWLYKIAESGDPCGFGNTCRVDITTPTSGTYLYTCSGGWGSCNNLSQNQTNYIYAYSGVSSNFKREVQIESISADEISVTVRVYWTKGLVTRDFKVKTVLFNWI
;
A
#
# COMPACT_ATOMS: atom_id res chain seq x y z
N MET A 1 -6.05 -47.67 -37.48
CA MET A 1 -5.65 -47.22 -38.83
C MET A 1 -5.91 -45.71 -38.90
N ILE A 2 -4.91 -44.91 -38.54
CA ILE A 2 -5.05 -43.43 -38.45
C ILE A 2 -4.02 -42.84 -39.39
N TYR A 3 -4.49 -42.22 -40.45
CA TYR A 3 -3.69 -41.61 -41.50
C TYR A 3 -3.03 -40.33 -40.95
N LYS A 4 -1.71 -40.35 -40.92
CA LYS A 4 -0.84 -39.18 -40.63
C LYS A 4 -0.73 -38.37 -41.91
N LYS A 5 -1.45 -37.22 -41.98
CA LYS A 5 -1.36 -36.25 -43.10
C LYS A 5 -0.15 -35.37 -42.85
N ILE A 6 0.95 -35.66 -43.51
CA ILE A 6 2.18 -34.89 -43.50
C ILE A 6 1.94 -33.67 -44.39
N PHE A 7 1.89 -32.50 -43.80
CA PHE A 7 1.75 -31.22 -44.51
C PHE A 7 3.12 -30.80 -45.05
N ASN A 8 3.38 -31.14 -46.35
CA ASN A 8 4.59 -30.70 -47.03
C ASN A 8 4.45 -29.23 -47.40
N PHE A 9 5.03 -28.33 -46.57
CA PHE A 9 5.20 -26.91 -46.89
C PHE A 9 6.39 -26.77 -47.85
N LYS A 10 6.10 -26.74 -49.17
CA LYS A 10 7.11 -26.42 -50.17
C LYS A 10 7.41 -24.89 -50.09
N PHE A 11 8.49 -24.56 -49.41
CA PHE A 11 9.03 -23.20 -49.43
C PHE A 11 9.65 -22.95 -50.81
N SER A 12 8.88 -22.31 -51.70
CA SER A 12 9.35 -21.90 -53.00
C SER A 12 10.27 -20.68 -52.82
N ILE A 13 11.57 -20.94 -52.89
CA ILE A 13 12.58 -19.86 -52.90
C ILE A 13 12.49 -19.21 -54.27
N LEU A 14 11.77 -18.11 -54.35
CA LEU A 14 11.81 -17.21 -55.51
C LEU A 14 13.22 -16.67 -55.67
N ASN A 15 13.94 -17.20 -56.66
CA ASN A 15 15.21 -16.64 -57.09
C ASN A 15 14.97 -15.23 -57.65
N PHE A 16 14.98 -14.22 -56.81
CA PHE A 16 15.09 -12.83 -57.25
C PHE A 16 16.49 -12.62 -57.77
N ALA A 17 16.61 -12.55 -59.11
CA ALA A 17 17.81 -12.06 -59.76
C ALA A 17 18.14 -10.67 -59.22
N LYS A 18 19.15 -10.59 -58.39
CA LYS A 18 19.55 -9.42 -57.62
C LYS A 18 20.25 -8.42 -58.57
N LYS A 19 19.45 -7.50 -59.17
CA LYS A 19 19.99 -6.25 -59.68
C LYS A 19 20.47 -5.48 -58.45
N GLN A 20 21.78 -5.36 -58.27
CA GLN A 20 22.36 -4.58 -57.16
C GLN A 20 22.00 -3.10 -57.38
N GLN A 21 20.88 -2.70 -56.80
CA GLN A 21 20.55 -1.27 -56.66
C GLN A 21 21.18 -0.80 -55.36
N GLY A 22 22.08 0.17 -55.44
CA GLY A 22 22.65 0.81 -54.26
C GLY A 22 21.53 1.48 -53.45
N PHE A 23 21.60 1.38 -52.10
CA PHE A 23 20.69 2.07 -51.18
C PHE A 23 20.76 3.58 -51.48
N THR A 24 19.61 4.20 -51.67
CA THR A 24 19.56 5.66 -51.82
C THR A 24 19.69 6.31 -50.44
N VAL A 25 20.29 7.50 -50.38
CA VAL A 25 20.42 8.27 -49.13
C VAL A 25 19.05 8.52 -48.51
N LEU A 26 18.02 8.74 -49.35
CA LEU A 26 16.63 8.91 -48.87
C LEU A 26 16.12 7.68 -48.13
N GLU A 27 16.36 6.47 -48.66
CA GLU A 27 15.91 5.21 -48.08
C GLU A 27 16.58 4.95 -46.73
N SER A 28 17.88 5.28 -46.62
CA SER A 28 18.62 5.19 -45.36
C SER A 28 18.06 6.13 -44.31
N ILE A 29 17.71 7.36 -44.66
CA ILE A 29 17.12 8.33 -43.73
C ILE A 29 15.75 7.86 -43.27
N VAL A 30 14.90 7.36 -44.16
CA VAL A 30 13.57 6.85 -43.84
C VAL A 30 13.68 5.62 -42.93
N ALA A 31 14.61 4.70 -43.23
CA ALA A 31 14.83 3.51 -42.40
C ALA A 31 15.28 3.88 -40.97
N ILE A 32 16.22 4.82 -40.82
CA ILE A 32 16.67 5.29 -39.49
C ILE A 32 15.54 6.00 -38.75
N LEU A 33 14.70 6.77 -39.43
CA LEU A 33 13.57 7.46 -38.81
C LEU A 33 12.55 6.47 -38.28
N ILE A 34 12.16 5.46 -39.05
CA ILE A 34 11.22 4.42 -38.61
C ILE A 34 11.81 3.63 -37.42
N LEU A 35 13.10 3.27 -37.50
CA LEU A 35 13.78 2.55 -36.43
C LEU A 35 13.82 3.38 -35.15
N SER A 36 14.15 4.66 -35.23
CA SER A 36 14.21 5.56 -34.08
C SER A 36 12.85 5.73 -33.40
N LEU A 37 11.77 5.88 -34.17
CA LEU A 37 10.40 5.97 -33.66
C LEU A 37 9.99 4.66 -32.97
N SER A 38 10.33 3.53 -33.54
CA SER A 38 10.01 2.19 -32.96
C SER A 38 10.72 1.97 -31.64
N ILE A 39 12.01 2.32 -31.54
CA ILE A 39 12.79 2.20 -30.31
C ILE A 39 12.28 3.17 -29.23
N SER A 40 11.99 4.41 -29.61
CA SER A 40 11.47 5.43 -28.67
C SER A 40 10.14 5.02 -28.07
N GLY A 41 9.24 4.45 -28.86
CA GLY A 41 7.95 3.95 -28.39
C GLY A 41 8.10 2.81 -27.36
N ALA A 42 8.92 1.82 -27.67
CA ALA A 42 9.19 0.70 -26.77
C ALA A 42 9.84 1.16 -25.45
N PHE A 43 10.80 2.09 -25.54
CA PHE A 43 11.50 2.64 -24.37
C PHE A 43 10.56 3.41 -23.44
N SER A 44 9.67 4.23 -24.00
CA SER A 44 8.63 4.94 -23.22
C SER A 44 7.69 3.98 -22.49
N ALA A 45 7.26 2.90 -23.14
CA ALA A 45 6.40 1.90 -22.52
C ALA A 45 7.09 1.19 -21.32
N VAL A 46 8.38 0.87 -21.48
CA VAL A 46 9.18 0.26 -20.40
C VAL A 46 9.33 1.22 -19.21
N GLN A 47 9.62 2.49 -19.45
CA GLN A 47 9.73 3.48 -18.38
C GLN A 47 8.42 3.66 -17.62
N GLN A 48 7.28 3.70 -18.32
CA GLN A 48 5.96 3.75 -17.68
C GLN A 48 5.70 2.49 -16.85
N GLY A 49 6.04 1.32 -17.37
CA GLY A 49 5.90 0.05 -16.66
C GLY A 49 6.69 0.03 -15.34
N PHE A 50 7.94 0.48 -15.34
CA PHE A 50 8.75 0.60 -14.14
C PHE A 50 8.15 1.60 -13.13
N SER A 51 7.69 2.75 -13.59
CA SER A 51 7.06 3.74 -12.73
C SER A 51 5.80 3.16 -12.04
N GLN A 52 4.95 2.49 -12.78
CA GLN A 52 3.74 1.84 -12.25
C GLN A 52 4.07 0.71 -11.27
N SER A 53 5.10 -0.08 -11.56
CA SER A 53 5.55 -1.16 -10.66
C SER A 53 5.99 -0.62 -9.29
N ILE A 54 6.70 0.51 -9.27
CA ILE A 54 7.13 1.13 -8.02
C ILE A 54 5.93 1.70 -7.25
N ILE A 55 4.97 2.31 -7.93
CA ILE A 55 3.74 2.82 -7.31
C ILE A 55 2.94 1.68 -6.69
N ALA A 56 2.73 0.60 -7.43
CA ALA A 56 2.02 -0.59 -6.94
C ALA A 56 2.70 -1.20 -5.70
N LYS A 57 4.03 -1.26 -5.69
CA LYS A 57 4.80 -1.73 -4.53
C LYS A 57 4.56 -0.87 -3.29
N ASP A 58 4.54 0.45 -3.43
CA ASP A 58 4.32 1.36 -2.31
C ASP A 58 2.86 1.30 -1.83
N GLU A 59 1.89 1.12 -2.73
CA GLU A 59 0.47 0.92 -2.40
C GLU A 59 0.23 -0.39 -1.64
N ILE A 60 0.88 -1.49 -2.04
CA ILE A 60 0.84 -2.76 -1.30
C ILE A 60 1.41 -2.58 0.11
N LYS A 61 2.53 -1.89 0.28
CA LYS A 61 3.07 -1.58 1.61
C LYS A 61 2.10 -0.76 2.44
N ALA A 62 1.50 0.27 1.85
CA ALA A 62 0.52 1.11 2.53
C ALA A 62 -0.71 0.31 2.98
N SER A 63 -1.18 -0.64 2.18
CA SER A 63 -2.29 -1.52 2.54
C SER A 63 -1.95 -2.42 3.73
N PHE A 64 -0.76 -3.02 3.76
CA PHE A 64 -0.31 -3.81 4.91
C PHE A 64 -0.15 -2.97 6.18
N LEU A 65 0.42 -1.77 6.07
CA LEU A 65 0.55 -0.84 7.20
C LEU A 65 -0.81 -0.40 7.75
N ALA A 66 -1.82 -0.26 6.88
CA ALA A 66 -3.17 0.06 7.30
C ALA A 66 -3.85 -1.14 7.99
N GLN A 67 -3.72 -2.35 7.43
CA GLN A 67 -4.24 -3.57 8.03
C GLN A 67 -3.64 -3.83 9.41
N GLU A 68 -2.33 -3.67 9.55
CA GLU A 68 -1.63 -3.80 10.83
C GLU A 68 -2.23 -2.88 11.91
N ALA A 69 -2.53 -1.62 11.58
CA ALA A 69 -3.15 -0.70 12.52
C ALA A 69 -4.58 -1.14 12.91
N VAL A 70 -5.37 -1.62 11.96
CA VAL A 70 -6.71 -2.16 12.23
C VAL A 70 -6.63 -3.37 13.16
N GLU A 71 -5.69 -4.28 12.92
CA GLU A 71 -5.52 -5.48 13.74
C GLU A 71 -5.08 -5.16 15.17
N VAL A 72 -4.23 -4.16 15.37
CA VAL A 72 -3.87 -3.69 16.71
C VAL A 72 -5.09 -3.19 17.47
N ILE A 73 -5.94 -2.39 16.83
CA ILE A 73 -7.15 -1.86 17.48
C ILE A 73 -8.14 -2.98 17.78
N LYS A 74 -8.33 -3.92 16.86
CA LYS A 74 -9.15 -5.13 17.10
C LYS A 74 -8.63 -5.94 18.29
N ASN A 75 -7.31 -6.15 18.34
CA ASN A 75 -6.69 -6.90 19.44
C ASN A 75 -6.90 -6.23 20.79
N ILE A 76 -6.79 -4.90 20.87
CA ILE A 76 -7.08 -4.17 22.12
C ILE A 76 -8.56 -4.33 22.49
N ARG A 77 -9.50 -4.16 21.54
CA ARG A 77 -10.93 -4.37 21.74
C ARG A 77 -11.21 -5.79 22.27
N ASP A 78 -10.68 -6.82 21.62
CA ASP A 78 -10.89 -8.21 21.98
C ASP A 78 -10.30 -8.54 23.37
N SER A 79 -9.15 -7.96 23.68
CA SER A 79 -8.53 -8.06 25.02
C SER A 79 -9.40 -7.40 26.11
N ASN A 80 -10.05 -6.27 25.80
CA ASN A 80 -10.97 -5.60 26.71
C ASN A 80 -12.22 -6.45 26.96
N GLN A 81 -12.77 -7.06 25.92
CA GLN A 81 -13.91 -7.93 25.98
C GLN A 81 -13.60 -9.19 26.81
N LEU A 82 -12.48 -9.85 26.54
CA LEU A 82 -12.03 -11.00 27.30
C LEU A 82 -11.82 -10.66 28.79
N TYR A 83 -11.23 -9.50 29.09
CA TYR A 83 -11.06 -9.03 30.45
C TYR A 83 -12.40 -8.82 31.14
N LYS A 84 -13.41 -8.28 30.46
CA LYS A 84 -14.76 -8.09 31.00
C LYS A 84 -15.47 -9.41 31.31
N ILE A 85 -15.32 -10.42 30.43
CA ILE A 85 -15.85 -11.78 30.68
C ILE A 85 -15.22 -12.37 31.94
N GLN A 86 -13.91 -12.25 32.11
CA GLN A 86 -13.18 -12.77 33.26
C GLN A 86 -13.45 -11.99 34.54
N ASN A 87 -13.82 -10.72 34.45
CA ASN A 87 -14.07 -9.82 35.57
C ASN A 87 -15.39 -9.06 35.38
N PRO A 88 -16.56 -9.69 35.59
CA PRO A 88 -17.87 -9.09 35.30
C PRO A 88 -18.17 -7.80 36.07
N SER A 89 -17.54 -7.60 37.25
CA SER A 89 -17.72 -6.40 38.08
C SER A 89 -16.82 -5.22 37.64
N THR A 90 -16.00 -5.36 36.61
CA THR A 90 -15.11 -4.29 36.16
C THR A 90 -15.89 -3.13 35.52
N SER A 91 -15.43 -1.91 35.78
CA SER A 91 -15.90 -0.71 35.05
C SER A 91 -15.25 -0.54 33.69
N ARG A 92 -14.30 -1.42 33.30
CA ARG A 92 -13.59 -1.35 32.04
C ARG A 92 -14.55 -1.58 30.88
N THR A 93 -14.63 -0.62 29.95
CA THR A 93 -15.45 -0.73 28.76
C THR A 93 -14.70 -1.49 27.65
N TRP A 94 -15.40 -1.84 26.57
CA TRP A 94 -14.81 -2.43 25.38
C TRP A 94 -13.90 -1.46 24.61
N LEU A 95 -14.05 -0.15 24.86
CA LEU A 95 -13.24 0.92 24.26
C LEU A 95 -12.06 1.38 25.14
N TYR A 96 -11.83 0.73 26.28
CA TYR A 96 -10.75 1.09 27.17
C TYR A 96 -9.39 1.13 26.46
N LYS A 97 -8.65 2.24 26.61
CA LYS A 97 -7.39 2.53 25.90
C LYS A 97 -7.52 2.59 24.38
N ILE A 98 -8.73 2.70 23.84
CA ILE A 98 -8.97 2.90 22.41
C ILE A 98 -9.54 4.31 22.19
N ALA A 99 -10.73 4.58 22.67
CA ALA A 99 -11.47 5.79 22.32
C ALA A 99 -12.32 6.36 23.48
N GLU A 100 -12.00 6.03 24.73
CA GLU A 100 -12.61 6.69 25.89
C GLU A 100 -12.13 8.14 26.02
N SER A 101 -12.82 8.91 26.87
CA SER A 101 -12.41 10.26 27.18
C SER A 101 -11.00 10.29 27.78
N GLY A 102 -10.09 10.99 27.15
CA GLY A 102 -8.68 11.04 27.55
C GLY A 102 -7.76 10.02 26.86
N ASP A 103 -8.33 9.06 26.12
CA ASP A 103 -7.54 8.12 25.33
C ASP A 103 -6.89 8.79 24.12
N PRO A 104 -5.74 8.28 23.66
CA PRO A 104 -5.03 8.84 22.50
C PRO A 104 -5.86 8.97 21.22
N CYS A 105 -6.74 8.00 20.97
CA CYS A 105 -7.65 7.97 19.84
C CYS A 105 -9.10 8.34 20.23
N GLY A 106 -9.30 9.11 21.30
CA GLY A 106 -10.63 9.59 21.68
C GLY A 106 -11.39 10.15 20.49
N PHE A 107 -12.72 10.00 20.48
CA PHE A 107 -13.55 10.34 19.32
C PHE A 107 -13.22 11.71 18.72
N GLY A 108 -12.95 11.72 17.40
CA GLY A 108 -12.56 12.92 16.66
C GLY A 108 -11.06 13.26 16.71
N ASN A 109 -10.28 12.61 17.59
CA ASN A 109 -8.84 12.80 17.64
C ASN A 109 -8.13 11.97 16.57
N THR A 110 -7.00 12.51 16.08
CA THR A 110 -6.08 11.74 15.24
C THR A 110 -5.02 11.12 16.11
N CYS A 111 -4.75 9.86 15.92
CA CYS A 111 -3.73 9.11 16.65
C CYS A 111 -2.86 8.27 15.73
N ARG A 112 -1.75 7.79 16.26
CA ARG A 112 -0.84 6.86 15.59
C ARG A 112 -0.77 5.54 16.34
N VAL A 113 -0.48 4.48 15.62
CA VAL A 113 -0.29 3.14 16.16
C VAL A 113 1.19 2.78 16.13
N ASP A 114 1.78 2.43 17.28
CA ASP A 114 3.13 1.89 17.38
C ASP A 114 3.05 0.43 17.85
N ILE A 115 3.57 -0.48 17.05
CA ILE A 115 3.51 -1.93 17.30
C ILE A 115 4.71 -2.45 18.09
N THR A 116 5.79 -1.68 18.18
CA THR A 116 7.09 -2.19 18.67
C THR A 116 7.36 -1.90 20.12
N THR A 117 6.79 -0.84 20.67
CA THR A 117 7.03 -0.43 22.05
C THR A 117 5.74 -0.04 22.74
N PRO A 118 4.99 -1.01 23.30
CA PRO A 118 3.91 -0.66 24.17
C PRO A 118 4.48 -0.05 25.45
N THR A 119 4.66 1.27 25.48
CA THR A 119 4.96 1.98 26.70
C THR A 119 3.77 1.87 27.62
N SER A 120 3.92 1.20 28.76
CA SER A 120 2.83 0.96 29.70
C SER A 120 1.61 0.21 29.14
N GLY A 121 1.81 -0.66 28.14
CA GLY A 121 0.73 -1.45 27.52
C GLY A 121 -0.16 -0.63 26.58
N THR A 122 0.34 0.49 26.06
CA THR A 122 -0.39 1.34 25.10
C THR A 122 0.30 1.30 23.75
N TYR A 123 -0.45 0.96 22.70
CA TYR A 123 0.00 0.96 21.31
C TYR A 123 -0.44 2.23 20.57
N LEU A 124 -1.28 3.06 21.19
CA LEU A 124 -1.91 4.22 20.59
C LEU A 124 -1.33 5.51 21.20
N TYR A 125 -1.04 6.50 20.37
CA TYR A 125 -0.47 7.78 20.78
C TYR A 125 -1.17 8.92 20.06
N THR A 126 -1.54 9.96 20.78
CA THR A 126 -2.22 11.15 20.22
C THR A 126 -1.27 11.91 19.28
N CYS A 127 -1.84 12.43 18.20
CA CYS A 127 -1.20 13.40 17.33
C CYS A 127 -1.84 14.78 17.56
N SER A 128 -1.03 15.84 17.56
CA SER A 128 -1.46 17.19 17.96
C SER A 128 -2.28 17.94 16.90
N GLY A 129 -3.11 17.26 16.11
CA GLY A 129 -3.92 17.88 15.06
C GLY A 129 -4.80 16.87 14.32
N GLY A 130 -5.38 17.31 13.21
CA GLY A 130 -6.16 16.45 12.31
C GLY A 130 -5.29 15.54 11.43
N TRP A 131 -5.86 15.06 10.33
CA TRP A 131 -5.13 14.27 9.35
C TRP A 131 -3.86 14.98 8.86
N GLY A 132 -2.76 14.27 8.79
CA GLY A 132 -1.45 14.79 8.40
C GLY A 132 -0.55 15.21 9.56
N SER A 133 -1.05 15.22 10.80
CA SER A 133 -0.32 15.75 11.96
C SER A 133 0.62 14.76 12.63
N CYS A 134 0.47 13.47 12.41
CA CYS A 134 1.33 12.47 13.03
C CYS A 134 2.72 12.44 12.37
N ASN A 135 3.68 11.89 13.10
CA ASN A 135 5.04 11.70 12.58
C ASN A 135 5.09 10.62 11.50
N ASN A 136 6.11 10.69 10.65
CA ASN A 136 6.41 9.61 9.72
C ASN A 136 6.79 8.34 10.47
N LEU A 137 6.47 7.20 9.87
CA LEU A 137 7.01 5.92 10.30
C LEU A 137 8.51 5.88 10.01
N SER A 138 9.24 5.18 10.85
CA SER A 138 10.64 4.84 10.66
C SER A 138 10.77 3.34 10.38
N GLN A 139 11.77 2.93 9.64
CA GLN A 139 12.03 1.52 9.39
C GLN A 139 13.27 1.08 10.16
N ASN A 140 13.14 0.02 10.93
CA ASN A 140 14.29 -0.62 11.57
C ASN A 140 15.10 -1.35 10.51
N GLN A 141 16.41 -1.09 10.45
CA GLN A 141 17.29 -1.62 9.41
C GLN A 141 17.66 -3.10 9.63
N THR A 142 17.40 -3.65 10.82
CA THR A 142 17.73 -5.05 11.14
C THR A 142 16.58 -6.00 10.82
N ASN A 143 15.34 -5.63 11.17
CA ASN A 143 14.16 -6.49 11.01
C ASN A 143 13.14 -5.93 10.02
N TYR A 144 13.41 -4.76 9.43
CA TYR A 144 12.57 -4.07 8.43
C TYR A 144 11.15 -3.72 8.90
N ILE A 145 10.89 -3.75 10.21
CA ILE A 145 9.61 -3.39 10.80
C ILE A 145 9.43 -1.87 10.75
N TYR A 146 8.21 -1.43 10.43
CA TYR A 146 7.82 -0.03 10.45
C TYR A 146 7.30 0.36 11.84
N ALA A 147 7.98 1.32 12.48
CA ALA A 147 7.68 1.82 13.82
C ALA A 147 7.97 3.32 13.90
N TYR A 148 8.27 3.85 15.09
CA TYR A 148 8.67 5.24 15.27
C TYR A 148 10.13 5.39 15.74
N SER A 149 10.90 4.29 15.68
CA SER A 149 12.35 4.25 15.92
C SER A 149 13.06 3.64 14.72
N GLY A 150 14.20 4.20 14.32
CA GLY A 150 14.98 3.76 13.16
C GLY A 150 15.15 4.85 12.11
N VAL A 151 15.38 4.46 10.85
CA VAL A 151 15.55 5.40 9.75
C VAL A 151 14.18 5.88 9.27
N SER A 152 13.99 7.20 9.21
CA SER A 152 12.72 7.78 8.76
C SER A 152 12.33 7.30 7.37
N SER A 153 11.09 6.88 7.21
CA SER A 153 10.50 6.48 5.94
C SER A 153 9.64 7.61 5.35
N ASN A 154 9.17 7.41 4.13
CA ASN A 154 8.22 8.32 3.50
C ASN A 154 6.76 7.98 3.82
N PHE A 155 6.50 6.96 4.65
CA PHE A 155 5.16 6.56 5.05
C PHE A 155 4.76 7.23 6.37
N LYS A 156 3.49 7.63 6.45
CA LYS A 156 2.83 8.15 7.66
C LYS A 156 1.53 7.39 7.84
N ARG A 157 1.29 6.87 9.04
CA ARG A 157 0.09 6.10 9.39
C ARG A 157 -0.68 6.81 10.47
N GLU A 158 -1.95 7.07 10.20
CA GLU A 158 -2.86 7.80 11.07
C GLU A 158 -4.17 7.07 11.22
N VAL A 159 -4.80 7.23 12.38
CA VAL A 159 -6.07 6.61 12.73
C VAL A 159 -7.00 7.68 13.28
N GLN A 160 -8.27 7.60 12.89
CA GLN A 160 -9.37 8.31 13.55
C GLN A 160 -10.49 7.34 13.86
N ILE A 161 -11.11 7.52 15.02
CA ILE A 161 -12.22 6.72 15.50
C ILE A 161 -13.42 7.61 15.69
N GLU A 162 -14.55 7.16 15.16
CA GLU A 162 -15.83 7.87 15.25
C GLU A 162 -16.87 6.93 15.90
N SER A 163 -17.68 7.46 16.80
CA SER A 163 -18.82 6.73 17.36
C SER A 163 -19.94 6.66 16.31
N ILE A 164 -20.48 5.46 16.10
CA ILE A 164 -21.69 5.24 15.30
C ILE A 164 -22.88 5.07 16.24
N SER A 165 -22.73 4.22 17.27
CA SER A 165 -23.71 3.99 18.32
C SER A 165 -23.02 3.63 19.64
N ALA A 166 -23.76 3.28 20.68
CA ALA A 166 -23.16 2.80 21.93
C ALA A 166 -22.34 1.51 21.76
N ASP A 167 -22.72 0.69 20.79
CA ASP A 167 -22.13 -0.63 20.55
C ASP A 167 -21.35 -0.70 19.22
N GLU A 168 -21.16 0.43 18.54
CA GLU A 168 -20.51 0.47 17.22
C GLU A 168 -19.60 1.68 17.09
N ILE A 169 -18.39 1.43 16.59
CA ILE A 169 -17.46 2.48 16.19
C ILE A 169 -16.97 2.26 14.78
N SER A 170 -16.66 3.36 14.11
CA SER A 170 -15.98 3.38 12.83
C SER A 170 -14.51 3.69 13.05
N VAL A 171 -13.64 2.82 12.60
CA VAL A 171 -12.19 3.01 12.60
C VAL A 171 -11.73 3.30 11.19
N THR A 172 -11.17 4.48 10.98
CA THR A 172 -10.59 4.90 9.71
C THR A 172 -9.07 4.95 9.87
N VAL A 173 -8.37 4.17 9.06
CA VAL A 173 -6.91 4.21 8.98
C VAL A 173 -6.51 4.82 7.65
N ARG A 174 -5.58 5.74 7.67
CA ARG A 174 -5.04 6.39 6.48
C ARG A 174 -3.52 6.32 6.49
N VAL A 175 -2.94 5.81 5.41
CA VAL A 175 -1.50 5.75 5.22
C VAL A 175 -1.14 6.64 4.05
N TYR A 176 -0.31 7.65 4.33
CA TYR A 176 0.21 8.57 3.33
C TYR A 176 1.63 8.19 2.96
N TRP A 177 2.00 8.46 1.73
CA TRP A 177 3.40 8.44 1.32
C TRP A 177 3.67 9.48 0.23
N THR A 178 4.89 10.01 0.22
CA THR A 178 5.32 10.99 -0.76
C THR A 178 6.44 10.42 -1.61
N LYS A 179 6.33 10.58 -2.91
CA LYS A 179 7.37 10.22 -3.87
C LYS A 179 7.61 11.38 -4.82
N GLY A 180 8.79 11.99 -4.70
CA GLY A 180 9.07 13.26 -5.35
C GLY A 180 8.11 14.35 -4.88
N LEU A 181 7.37 14.94 -5.81
CA LEU A 181 6.39 16.00 -5.52
C LEU A 181 4.96 15.47 -5.33
N VAL A 182 4.73 14.16 -5.50
CA VAL A 182 3.39 13.58 -5.45
C VAL A 182 3.18 12.89 -4.12
N THR A 183 2.17 13.33 -3.37
CA THR A 183 1.66 12.64 -2.18
C THR A 183 0.47 11.79 -2.57
N ARG A 184 0.48 10.54 -2.12
CA ARG A 184 -0.59 9.56 -2.29
C ARG A 184 -1.05 9.09 -0.93
N ASP A 185 -2.24 8.52 -0.87
CA ASP A 185 -2.75 7.90 0.33
C ASP A 185 -3.56 6.63 0.03
N PHE A 186 -3.57 5.75 1.01
CA PHE A 186 -4.40 4.56 1.06
C PHE A 186 -5.27 4.64 2.31
N LYS A 187 -6.58 4.48 2.16
CA LYS A 187 -7.56 4.62 3.24
C LYS A 187 -8.36 3.34 3.40
N VAL A 188 -8.43 2.85 4.63
CA VAL A 188 -9.30 1.74 5.04
C VAL A 188 -10.27 2.23 6.09
N LYS A 189 -11.53 1.86 5.97
CA LYS A 189 -12.56 2.09 6.97
C LYS A 189 -13.17 0.74 7.35
N THR A 190 -13.25 0.47 8.65
CA THR A 190 -13.88 -0.72 9.22
C THR A 190 -14.79 -0.35 10.36
N VAL A 191 -15.80 -1.15 10.62
CA VAL A 191 -16.70 -1.00 11.78
C VAL A 191 -16.35 -2.09 12.79
N LEU A 192 -16.23 -1.70 14.04
CA LEU A 192 -16.04 -2.61 15.17
C LEU A 192 -17.27 -2.57 16.07
N PHE A 193 -17.63 -3.72 16.57
CA PHE A 193 -18.82 -3.93 17.39
C PHE A 193 -18.45 -4.34 18.82
N ASN A 194 -19.29 -3.91 19.74
CA ASN A 194 -19.38 -4.48 21.08
C ASN A 194 -20.21 -5.78 20.98
N TRP A 195 -19.54 -6.93 21.02
CA TRP A 195 -20.19 -8.24 20.82
C TRP A 195 -20.48 -9.00 22.12
N ILE A 196 -20.40 -8.32 23.29
CA ILE A 196 -20.72 -8.85 24.62
C ILE A 196 -21.76 -7.96 25.30
#